data_277c5d9de704f67b330d701c62d1a073
#
_entry.id   277c5d9de704f67b330d701c62d1a073
#
_cell.length_a   1.000
_cell.length_b   1.000
_cell.length_c   1.000
_cell.angle_alpha   90.00
_cell.angle_beta   90.00
_cell.angle_gamma   90.00
#
_symmetry.space_group_name_H-M   'P 1'
#
loop_
_entity.id
_entity.type
_entity.pdbx_description
1 polymer ?
#
loop_
_entity_poly.entity_id
_entity_poly.type
_entity_poly.pdbx_seq_one_letter_code
_entity_poly.pdbx_strand_id
1 'polypeptide(L)'
;MTAATLEKAFGYQGDHMSLPVADVSTAVAFYETVLGFQLDSRSDSPQRSAVLARDKIRIGLVENGGDPTQDGCAFHVKGLDALLGAFKANALKKELSDIAIEHRGADAFRVFYVVAPDGLCYWFGERQDAHAGA
;
A
#
# COMPACT_ATOMS: atom_id res chain seq x y z
N MET A 1 -7.45 -18.87 -11.69
CA MET A 1 -7.16 -18.17 -10.44
C MET A 1 -7.01 -16.69 -10.73
N THR A 2 -7.73 -15.86 -10.01
CA THR A 2 -7.73 -14.42 -10.25
C THR A 2 -6.66 -13.77 -9.40
N ALA A 3 -5.70 -13.13 -10.04
CA ALA A 3 -4.69 -12.35 -9.33
C ALA A 3 -5.34 -11.08 -8.75
N ALA A 4 -4.79 -10.60 -7.65
CA ALA A 4 -5.23 -9.34 -7.08
C ALA A 4 -4.80 -8.17 -7.96
N THR A 5 -5.66 -7.16 -8.05
CA THR A 5 -5.40 -5.95 -8.82
C THR A 5 -5.58 -4.73 -7.94
N LEU A 6 -4.59 -3.83 -7.95
CA LEU A 6 -4.71 -2.52 -7.32
C LEU A 6 -5.37 -1.56 -8.30
N GLU A 7 -6.48 -0.95 -7.90
CA GLU A 7 -7.27 -0.11 -8.79
C GLU A 7 -7.06 1.37 -8.58
N LYS A 8 -6.87 1.81 -7.33
CA LYS A 8 -6.68 3.22 -6.97
C LYS A 8 -5.76 3.33 -5.77
N ALA A 9 -5.08 4.47 -5.67
CA ALA A 9 -4.22 4.78 -4.54
C ALA A 9 -4.49 6.22 -4.07
N PHE A 10 -4.51 6.42 -2.76
CA PHE A 10 -4.72 7.72 -2.14
C PHE A 10 -3.77 7.88 -0.96
N GLY A 11 -2.91 8.90 -1.00
CA GLY A 11 -2.05 9.22 0.14
C GLY A 11 -2.88 9.73 1.31
N TYR A 12 -2.55 9.34 2.54
CA TYR A 12 -3.26 9.80 3.74
C TYR A 12 -3.17 11.32 3.88
N GLN A 13 -2.02 11.90 3.52
CA GLN A 13 -1.79 13.34 3.55
C GLN A 13 -2.07 13.99 2.18
N GLY A 14 -2.67 13.26 1.26
CA GLY A 14 -3.12 13.76 -0.02
C GLY A 14 -2.21 13.50 -1.20
N ASP A 15 -0.95 13.14 -1.00
CA ASP A 15 -0.01 12.93 -2.10
C ASP A 15 0.70 11.59 -2.02
N HIS A 16 0.17 10.61 -2.76
CA HIS A 16 0.76 9.27 -2.83
C HIS A 16 2.05 9.21 -3.64
N MET A 17 2.44 10.31 -4.30
CA MET A 17 3.69 10.39 -5.05
C MET A 17 4.83 11.00 -4.24
N SER A 18 4.58 11.34 -2.97
CA SER A 18 5.58 11.94 -2.09
C SER A 18 5.48 11.37 -0.68
N LEU A 19 5.40 10.03 -0.58
CA LEU A 19 5.33 9.37 0.72
C LEU A 19 6.70 9.45 1.40
N PRO A 20 6.76 9.94 2.65
CA PRO A 20 8.03 10.07 3.36
C PRO A 20 8.55 8.70 3.78
N VAL A 21 9.83 8.46 3.54
CA VAL A 21 10.50 7.24 3.99
C VAL A 21 11.79 7.60 4.69
N ALA A 22 12.22 6.73 5.62
CA ALA A 22 13.47 6.91 6.32
C ALA A 22 14.66 6.56 5.42
N ASP A 23 14.49 5.54 4.57
CA ASP A 23 15.55 5.05 3.68
C ASP A 23 14.87 4.49 2.43
N VAL A 24 15.13 5.13 1.29
CA VAL A 24 14.51 4.73 0.03
C VAL A 24 14.89 3.29 -0.37
N SER A 25 16.15 2.90 -0.17
CA SER A 25 16.58 1.55 -0.55
C SER A 25 15.83 0.46 0.23
N THR A 26 15.67 0.64 1.54
CA THR A 26 14.92 -0.28 2.38
C THR A 26 13.44 -0.31 1.98
N ALA A 27 12.87 0.87 1.71
CA ALA A 27 11.47 0.96 1.32
C ALA A 27 11.21 0.31 -0.05
N VAL A 28 12.11 0.52 -1.01
CA VAL A 28 12.02 -0.13 -2.32
C VAL A 28 12.04 -1.65 -2.18
N ALA A 29 12.95 -2.17 -1.35
CA ALA A 29 13.04 -3.62 -1.11
C ALA A 29 11.74 -4.16 -0.52
N PHE A 30 11.13 -3.44 0.43
CA PHE A 30 9.86 -3.83 1.01
C PHE A 30 8.73 -3.86 -0.03
N TYR A 31 8.64 -2.83 -0.87
CA TYR A 31 7.65 -2.79 -1.93
C TYR A 31 7.83 -3.93 -2.93
N GLU A 32 9.08 -4.23 -3.29
CA GLU A 32 9.35 -5.29 -4.27
C GLU A 32 9.12 -6.68 -3.72
N THR A 33 9.53 -6.93 -2.47
CA THR A 33 9.43 -8.28 -1.89
C THR A 33 8.08 -8.59 -1.28
N VAL A 34 7.44 -7.61 -0.66
CA VAL A 34 6.18 -7.83 0.06
C VAL A 34 4.98 -7.36 -0.75
N LEU A 35 5.02 -6.13 -1.25
CA LEU A 35 3.85 -5.51 -1.87
C LEU A 35 3.72 -5.81 -3.36
N GLY A 36 4.74 -6.42 -3.97
CA GLY A 36 4.67 -6.84 -5.37
C GLY A 36 4.76 -5.70 -6.38
N PHE A 37 5.36 -4.58 -5.99
CA PHE A 37 5.61 -3.48 -6.91
C PHE A 37 6.92 -3.68 -7.65
N GLN A 38 7.08 -2.97 -8.76
CA GLN A 38 8.31 -2.92 -9.52
C GLN A 38 8.88 -1.50 -9.50
N LEU A 39 10.18 -1.38 -9.38
CA LEU A 39 10.85 -0.08 -9.44
C LEU A 39 10.74 0.47 -10.85
N ASP A 40 10.14 1.67 -10.96
CA ASP A 40 9.97 2.36 -12.24
C ASP A 40 11.12 3.34 -12.48
N SER A 41 11.44 4.15 -11.46
CA SER A 41 12.56 5.09 -11.54
C SER A 41 13.09 5.41 -10.16
N ARG A 42 14.31 5.94 -10.13
CA ARG A 42 14.97 6.32 -8.89
C ARG A 42 15.84 7.54 -9.12
N SER A 43 15.91 8.41 -8.11
CA SER A 43 16.74 9.63 -8.17
C SER A 43 17.42 9.84 -6.82
N ASP A 44 18.63 10.42 -6.86
CA ASP A 44 19.35 10.79 -5.66
C ASP A 44 19.38 12.30 -5.41
N SER A 45 18.88 13.08 -6.35
CA SER A 45 18.93 14.55 -6.27
C SER A 45 17.60 15.15 -6.73
N PRO A 46 17.09 16.19 -6.07
CA PRO A 46 17.64 16.88 -4.87
C PRO A 46 17.51 16.04 -3.58
N GLN A 47 16.67 15.02 -3.58
CA GLN A 47 16.48 14.10 -2.46
C GLN A 47 16.45 12.69 -3.00
N ARG A 48 16.83 11.71 -2.18
CA ARG A 48 16.65 10.32 -2.59
C ARG A 48 15.16 10.03 -2.73
N SER A 49 14.80 9.48 -3.86
CA SER A 49 13.42 9.17 -4.18
C SER A 49 13.33 7.98 -5.11
N ALA A 50 12.15 7.39 -5.18
CA ALA A 50 11.87 6.29 -6.10
C ALA A 50 10.41 6.33 -6.50
N VAL A 51 10.12 5.86 -7.71
CA VAL A 51 8.76 5.63 -8.17
C VAL A 51 8.60 4.13 -8.41
N LEU A 52 7.58 3.56 -7.83
CA LEU A 52 7.27 2.14 -7.97
C LEU A 52 5.89 2.00 -8.61
N ALA A 53 5.71 0.92 -9.36
CA ALA A 53 4.48 0.68 -10.10
C ALA A 53 3.97 -0.73 -9.86
N ARG A 54 2.66 -0.85 -9.76
CA ARG A 54 1.96 -2.12 -9.78
C ARG A 54 0.60 -1.90 -10.42
N ASP A 55 0.27 -2.74 -11.41
CA ASP A 55 -0.96 -2.60 -12.19
C ASP A 55 -1.01 -1.19 -12.80
N LYS A 56 -2.05 -0.41 -12.52
CA LYS A 56 -2.18 0.98 -13.01
C LYS A 56 -1.73 2.00 -11.98
N ILE A 57 -1.18 1.55 -10.85
CA ILE A 57 -0.84 2.42 -9.72
C ILE A 57 0.64 2.76 -9.74
N ARG A 58 0.95 4.01 -9.44
CA ARG A 58 2.31 4.48 -9.17
C ARG A 58 2.36 5.13 -7.81
N ILE A 59 3.44 4.87 -7.09
CA ILE A 59 3.70 5.40 -5.76
C ILE A 59 5.07 6.05 -5.78
N GLY A 60 5.17 7.24 -5.20
CA GLY A 60 6.44 7.92 -5.01
C GLY A 60 6.88 7.86 -3.57
N LEU A 61 8.15 7.51 -3.36
CA LEU A 61 8.79 7.50 -2.04
C LEU A 61 9.89 8.54 -2.04
N VAL A 62 10.02 9.29 -0.93
CA VAL A 62 11.01 10.35 -0.87
C VAL A 62 11.58 10.50 0.54
N GLU A 63 12.89 10.72 0.63
CA GLU A 63 13.54 11.07 1.91
C GLU A 63 13.46 12.58 2.08
N ASN A 64 12.30 13.07 2.50
CA ASN A 64 12.02 14.50 2.63
C ASN A 64 12.03 14.99 4.08
N GLY A 65 12.43 14.14 5.03
CA GLY A 65 12.41 14.47 6.46
C GLY A 65 11.06 14.31 7.12
N GLY A 66 10.02 13.92 6.38
CA GLY A 66 8.71 13.65 6.97
C GLY A 66 8.73 12.39 7.82
N ASP A 67 7.78 12.28 8.74
CA ASP A 67 7.66 11.14 9.64
C ASP A 67 6.82 10.04 9.01
N PRO A 68 7.42 8.89 8.66
CA PRO A 68 6.66 7.79 8.05
C PRO A 68 5.51 7.29 8.94
N THR A 69 5.63 7.40 10.26
CA THR A 69 4.58 6.93 11.17
C THR A 69 3.34 7.79 11.13
N GLN A 70 3.41 8.98 10.52
CA GLN A 70 2.29 9.91 10.41
C GLN A 70 1.67 9.91 9.01
N ASP A 71 2.11 9.03 8.14
CA ASP A 71 1.64 9.02 6.75
C ASP A 71 1.36 7.59 6.30
N GLY A 72 0.86 7.47 5.10
CA GLY A 72 0.55 6.18 4.50
C GLY A 72 -0.21 6.35 3.22
N CYS A 73 -0.73 5.24 2.73
CA CYS A 73 -1.48 5.22 1.48
C CYS A 73 -2.61 4.21 1.56
N ALA A 74 -3.76 4.58 1.01
CA ALA A 74 -4.89 3.69 0.89
C ALA A 74 -4.96 3.15 -0.54
N PHE A 75 -5.20 1.86 -0.67
CA PHE A 75 -5.34 1.19 -1.96
C PHE A 75 -6.70 0.53 -2.06
N HIS A 76 -7.42 0.83 -3.15
CA HIS A 76 -8.63 0.10 -3.51
C HIS A 76 -8.23 -1.11 -4.35
N VAL A 77 -8.74 -2.29 -3.99
CA VAL A 77 -8.24 -3.57 -4.47
C VAL A 77 -9.39 -4.42 -4.98
N LYS A 78 -9.11 -5.23 -6.01
CA LYS A 78 -9.91 -6.41 -6.37
C LYS A 78 -9.11 -7.65 -6.00
N GLY A 79 -9.76 -8.64 -5.39
CA GLY A 79 -9.09 -9.88 -4.98
C GLY A 79 -8.33 -9.74 -3.67
N LEU A 80 -8.94 -9.13 -2.67
CA LEU A 80 -8.29 -8.83 -1.40
C LEU A 80 -7.70 -10.06 -0.72
N ASP A 81 -8.42 -11.20 -0.73
CA ASP A 81 -7.94 -12.42 -0.10
C ASP A 81 -6.67 -12.94 -0.78
N ALA A 82 -6.64 -12.89 -2.11
CA ALA A 82 -5.45 -13.29 -2.86
C ALA A 82 -4.28 -12.36 -2.58
N LEU A 83 -4.55 -11.06 -2.43
CA LEU A 83 -3.51 -10.09 -2.11
C LEU A 83 -2.91 -10.36 -0.73
N LEU A 84 -3.76 -10.56 0.27
CA LEU A 84 -3.28 -10.86 1.62
C LEU A 84 -2.47 -12.16 1.65
N GLY A 85 -2.93 -13.19 0.94
CA GLY A 85 -2.20 -14.45 0.83
C GLY A 85 -0.81 -14.27 0.21
N ALA A 86 -0.71 -13.46 -0.83
CA ALA A 86 0.57 -13.15 -1.46
C ALA A 86 1.50 -12.39 -0.51
N PHE A 87 0.95 -11.43 0.24
CA PHE A 87 1.74 -10.66 1.19
C PHE A 87 2.25 -11.55 2.34
N LYS A 88 1.42 -12.47 2.82
CA LYS A 88 1.81 -13.38 3.91
C LYS A 88 3.00 -14.25 3.57
N ALA A 89 3.23 -14.51 2.29
CA ALA A 89 4.36 -15.33 1.86
C ALA A 89 5.71 -14.65 2.15
N ASN A 90 5.74 -13.32 2.20
CA ASN A 90 6.99 -12.56 2.32
C ASN A 90 7.02 -11.55 3.46
N ALA A 91 5.88 -11.18 4.01
CA ALA A 91 5.81 -10.21 5.10
C ALA A 91 6.01 -10.89 6.46
N LEU A 92 6.49 -10.12 7.42
CA LEU A 92 6.48 -10.54 8.80
C LEU A 92 5.03 -10.51 9.32
N LYS A 93 4.67 -11.48 10.15
CA LYS A 93 3.32 -11.57 10.71
C LYS A 93 2.88 -10.26 11.38
N LYS A 94 3.80 -9.59 12.09
CA LYS A 94 3.50 -8.34 12.79
C LYS A 94 3.24 -7.17 11.85
N GLU A 95 3.59 -7.28 10.57
CA GLU A 95 3.38 -6.24 9.58
C GLU A 95 1.98 -6.26 8.98
N LEU A 96 1.23 -7.33 9.19
CA LEU A 96 -0.08 -7.52 8.58
C LEU A 96 -1.16 -7.63 9.65
N SER A 97 -2.31 -6.99 9.40
CA SER A 97 -3.52 -7.22 10.20
C SER A 97 -4.38 -8.30 9.57
N ASP A 98 -5.35 -8.81 10.33
CA ASP A 98 -6.41 -9.64 9.77
C ASP A 98 -7.40 -8.77 9.00
N ILE A 99 -8.18 -9.41 8.13
CA ILE A 99 -9.25 -8.71 7.40
C ILE A 99 -10.39 -8.39 8.37
N ALA A 100 -10.85 -7.14 8.31
CA ALA A 100 -12.00 -6.68 9.08
C ALA A 100 -12.91 -5.87 8.16
N ILE A 101 -14.14 -5.65 8.60
CA ILE A 101 -15.09 -4.82 7.88
C ILE A 101 -14.99 -3.40 8.40
N GLU A 102 -14.85 -2.43 7.48
CA GLU A 102 -14.90 -1.00 7.81
C GLU A 102 -16.02 -0.34 7.04
N HIS A 103 -16.72 0.56 7.69
CA HIS A 103 -17.74 1.37 7.04
C HIS A 103 -17.21 2.77 6.81
N ARG A 104 -17.36 3.26 5.57
CA ARG A 104 -16.98 4.62 5.18
C ARG A 104 -18.14 5.25 4.45
N GLY A 105 -18.87 6.11 5.16
CA GLY A 105 -20.12 6.64 4.66
C GLY A 105 -21.15 5.54 4.44
N ALA A 106 -21.71 5.47 3.24
CA ALA A 106 -22.68 4.45 2.86
C ALA A 106 -22.03 3.15 2.40
N ASP A 107 -20.72 3.13 2.27
CA ASP A 107 -20.00 1.97 1.73
C ASP A 107 -19.39 1.14 2.84
N ALA A 108 -19.28 -0.16 2.59
CA ALA A 108 -18.57 -1.09 3.45
C ALA A 108 -17.38 -1.67 2.68
N PHE A 109 -16.27 -1.88 3.37
CA PHE A 109 -15.05 -2.44 2.80
C PHE A 109 -14.56 -3.59 3.66
N ARG A 110 -14.03 -4.62 3.00
CA ARG A 110 -13.16 -5.60 3.66
C ARG A 110 -11.76 -5.02 3.60
N VAL A 111 -11.08 -4.95 4.74
CA VAL A 111 -9.84 -4.18 4.87
C VAL A 111 -8.81 -4.97 5.64
N PHE A 112 -7.55 -4.90 5.22
CA PHE A 112 -6.43 -5.21 6.08
C PHE A 112 -5.39 -4.10 5.99
N TYR A 113 -4.53 -4.04 7.00
CA TYR A 113 -3.47 -3.03 7.07
C TYR A 113 -2.10 -3.69 6.93
N VAL A 114 -1.18 -2.96 6.31
CA VAL A 114 0.24 -3.31 6.30
C VAL A 114 1.00 -2.13 6.91
N VAL A 115 1.88 -2.43 7.86
CA VAL A 115 2.77 -1.42 8.42
C VAL A 115 4.19 -1.76 8.01
N ALA A 116 4.81 -0.86 7.26
CA ALA A 116 6.17 -1.03 6.78
C ALA A 116 7.18 -0.91 7.92
N PRO A 117 8.42 -1.38 7.73
CA PRO A 117 9.45 -1.30 8.78
C PRO A 117 9.70 0.10 9.33
N ASP A 118 9.54 1.14 8.52
CA ASP A 118 9.74 2.53 8.96
C ASP A 118 8.47 3.17 9.53
N GLY A 119 7.36 2.45 9.54
CA GLY A 119 6.12 2.91 10.15
C GLY A 119 5.06 3.43 9.18
N LEU A 120 5.35 3.55 7.87
CA LEU A 120 4.31 3.88 6.91
C LEU A 120 3.19 2.85 6.98
N CYS A 121 1.95 3.31 7.04
CA CYS A 121 0.78 2.47 7.15
C CYS A 121 0.04 2.42 5.83
N TYR A 122 -0.31 1.23 5.39
CA TYR A 122 -1.04 1.03 4.15
C TYR A 122 -2.38 0.40 4.42
N TRP A 123 -3.42 0.99 3.87
CA TRP A 123 -4.81 0.50 3.93
C TRP A 123 -5.12 -0.19 2.60
N PHE A 124 -5.46 -1.47 2.67
CA PHE A 124 -5.90 -2.22 1.49
C PHE A 124 -7.34 -2.62 1.69
N GLY A 125 -8.22 -2.10 0.83
CA GLY A 125 -9.64 -2.32 0.99
C GLY A 125 -10.31 -2.74 -0.30
N GLU A 126 -11.23 -3.69 -0.18
CA GLU A 126 -12.09 -4.11 -1.27
C GLU A 126 -13.52 -3.74 -0.92
N ARG A 127 -14.12 -2.90 -1.76
CA ARG A 127 -15.49 -2.47 -1.55
C ARG A 127 -16.44 -3.66 -1.61
N GLN A 128 -17.32 -3.74 -0.62
CA GLN A 128 -18.38 -4.73 -0.61
C GLN A 128 -19.56 -4.18 -1.40
N ASP A 129 -19.99 -4.93 -2.40
CA ASP A 129 -21.18 -4.57 -3.16
C ASP A 129 -22.39 -4.73 -2.25
N ALA A 130 -23.15 -3.64 -2.07
CA ALA A 130 -24.35 -3.66 -1.25
C ALA A 130 -25.38 -4.69 -1.71
N HIS A 131 -25.32 -5.06 -2.99
CA HIS A 131 -26.25 -6.05 -3.56
C HIS A 131 -25.70 -7.46 -3.51
N ALA A 132 -24.40 -7.63 -3.33
CA ALA A 132 -23.78 -8.94 -3.35
C ALA A 132 -24.21 -9.79 -2.15
N GLY A 133 -24.55 -9.16 -1.04
CA GLY A 133 -25.00 -9.84 0.16
C GLY A 133 -26.52 -9.82 0.34
N ALA A 134 -27.21 -9.25 -0.59
CA ALA A 134 -28.66 -9.14 -0.49
C ALA A 134 -29.35 -10.36 -1.09
#